data_156d9feb6b8874cf14f6f001288c1dea
#
_entry.id   156d9feb6b8874cf14f6f001288c1dea
#
_cell.length_a   1.000
_cell.length_b   1.000
_cell.length_c   1.000
_cell.angle_alpha   90.00
_cell.angle_beta   90.00
_cell.angle_gamma   90.00
#
_symmetry.space_group_name_H-M   'P 1'
#
loop_
_entity.id
_entity.type
_entity.pdbx_description
1 polymer ?
#
loop_
_entity_poly.entity_id
_entity_poly.type
_entity_poly.pdbx_seq_one_letter_code
_entity_poly.pdbx_strand_id
1 'polypeptide(L)'
;MIRLSCHGAAKQVTGSCHLLQTDHARVLVDCGMFQGGRELSEENAEEFGFDPGSIDVLLLTHAHLDHCGRIPLLVKRGFRGRIVCTAATRELARLVLVDAAGLQEEEAHRAQRHPWRHEAQAQPQPLYTLADAFHSMDFFDASVSYGQPMHVAPGVHATFHDAGHILGSASILLEVEDADTRRSIYFSGDIGNPGRPLLRDPQVPGSTPDYVLMETTYGDRDHRGWQESVDELVQAVGDTHARGGNVIIPTFALERAQEVLYALAWGVEAGRLPRHLTVFLDSPMAISATEIFLRYPGCLRPEFARRLHGTDPLSLPGLRMTRDTAESMAINTIRGGAVIMAGSGMCSGGRVRHHLRHNLANESASVVFVGFAAQGTLARRIIDGAKAVRLFDEQVEVRARVHTINGFSAHAGRGELLQWLQACGRPRRVFLVHGDLDSAMQGFAELLERHGVPHQIPGAGEPILLR
;
A
#
# COMPACT_ATOMS: atom_id res chain seq x y z
N MET A 1 -29.19 12.69 11.90
CA MET A 1 -29.21 11.20 11.63
C MET A 1 -27.88 10.77 11.04
N ILE A 2 -27.18 9.77 11.64
CA ILE A 2 -25.82 9.37 11.24
C ILE A 2 -25.87 8.18 10.26
N ARG A 3 -25.30 8.32 9.06
CA ARG A 3 -25.25 7.30 8.00
C ARG A 3 -23.82 7.05 7.54
N LEU A 4 -23.49 5.78 7.29
CA LEU A 4 -22.23 5.34 6.70
C LEU A 4 -22.51 4.68 5.35
N SER A 5 -21.73 4.98 4.31
CA SER A 5 -21.76 4.25 3.04
C SER A 5 -20.34 4.01 2.51
N CYS A 6 -20.14 2.85 1.88
CA CYS A 6 -18.85 2.45 1.32
C CYS A 6 -18.93 2.54 -0.21
N HIS A 7 -18.20 3.48 -0.82
CA HIS A 7 -18.17 3.74 -2.26
C HIS A 7 -16.96 3.09 -2.96
N GLY A 8 -16.27 2.21 -2.25
CA GLY A 8 -15.15 1.41 -2.71
C GLY A 8 -14.62 0.54 -1.59
N ALA A 9 -13.75 -0.41 -1.90
CA ALA A 9 -13.32 -1.49 -1.01
C ALA A 9 -14.48 -2.27 -0.34
N ALA A 10 -15.67 -2.17 -0.87
CA ALA A 10 -16.85 -2.93 -0.49
C ALA A 10 -16.89 -4.22 -1.32
N LYS A 11 -16.63 -5.36 -0.70
CA LYS A 11 -16.54 -6.69 -1.34
C LYS A 11 -15.32 -6.86 -2.28
N GLN A 12 -14.34 -5.96 -2.21
CA GLN A 12 -13.10 -6.01 -2.98
C GLN A 12 -11.96 -5.35 -2.20
N VAL A 13 -10.72 -5.61 -2.61
CA VAL A 13 -9.52 -5.17 -1.87
C VAL A 13 -9.22 -3.69 -2.07
N THR A 14 -9.51 -3.08 -3.21
CA THR A 14 -9.00 -1.75 -3.55
C THR A 14 -10.09 -0.68 -3.69
N GLY A 15 -9.68 0.59 -3.79
CA GLY A 15 -10.57 1.72 -4.04
C GLY A 15 -11.23 2.29 -2.78
N SER A 16 -10.61 2.16 -1.60
CA SER A 16 -11.16 2.61 -0.31
C SER A 16 -11.75 4.01 -0.39
N CYS A 17 -13.05 4.12 -0.06
CA CYS A 17 -13.78 5.38 -0.12
C CYS A 17 -15.05 5.25 0.73
N HIS A 18 -15.05 5.85 1.92
CA HIS A 18 -16.11 5.67 2.90
C HIS A 18 -16.69 7.02 3.32
N LEU A 19 -17.98 7.20 3.11
CA LEU A 19 -18.67 8.45 3.40
C LEU A 19 -19.50 8.34 4.68
N LEU A 20 -19.19 9.18 5.66
CA LEU A 20 -19.99 9.41 6.85
C LEU A 20 -20.80 10.69 6.67
N GLN A 21 -22.12 10.60 6.83
CA GLN A 21 -23.06 11.71 6.70
C GLN A 21 -23.84 11.92 7.97
N THR A 22 -23.94 13.17 8.39
CA THR A 22 -24.87 13.67 9.41
C THR A 22 -25.85 14.65 8.78
N ASP A 23 -26.71 15.24 9.56
CA ASP A 23 -27.61 16.33 9.08
C ASP A 23 -26.80 17.63 8.78
N HIS A 24 -25.56 17.74 9.29
CA HIS A 24 -24.75 18.97 9.23
C HIS A 24 -23.34 18.79 8.64
N ALA A 25 -22.87 17.56 8.42
CA ALA A 25 -21.53 17.28 7.95
C ALA A 25 -21.45 16.06 7.02
N ARG A 26 -20.53 16.12 6.07
CA ARG A 26 -20.14 15.01 5.19
C ARG A 26 -18.64 14.82 5.24
N VAL A 27 -18.23 13.73 5.85
CA VAL A 27 -16.83 13.35 6.08
C VAL A 27 -16.49 12.16 5.21
N LEU A 28 -15.51 12.31 4.34
CA LEU A 28 -14.99 11.22 3.54
C LEU A 28 -13.74 10.64 4.22
N VAL A 29 -13.65 9.32 4.33
CA VAL A 29 -12.45 8.61 4.78
C VAL A 29 -11.90 7.86 3.58
N ASP A 30 -10.70 8.25 3.14
CA ASP A 30 -10.01 7.82 1.93
C ASP A 30 -10.74 8.14 0.61
N CYS A 31 -10.00 8.15 -0.47
CA CYS A 31 -10.48 8.31 -1.84
C CYS A 31 -9.53 7.58 -2.78
N GLY A 32 -9.59 6.25 -2.73
CA GLY A 32 -8.64 5.37 -3.35
C GLY A 32 -8.96 5.00 -4.78
N MET A 33 -7.93 4.56 -5.51
CA MET A 33 -8.01 4.04 -6.85
C MET A 33 -8.29 2.53 -6.84
N PHE A 34 -9.20 2.08 -7.68
CA PHE A 34 -9.39 0.66 -7.96
C PHE A 34 -8.17 0.13 -8.71
N GLN A 35 -7.64 -1.00 -8.26
CA GLN A 35 -6.46 -1.65 -8.84
C GLN A 35 -6.77 -3.12 -9.14
N GLY A 36 -6.36 -3.61 -10.30
CA GLY A 36 -6.61 -4.99 -10.71
C GLY A 36 -6.76 -5.15 -12.20
N GLY A 37 -7.74 -5.95 -12.63
CA GLY A 37 -8.08 -6.17 -14.01
C GLY A 37 -8.64 -4.91 -14.69
N ARG A 38 -8.89 -5.03 -16.00
CA ARG A 38 -9.35 -3.91 -16.83
C ARG A 38 -10.66 -3.30 -16.33
N GLU A 39 -11.60 -4.13 -15.91
CA GLU A 39 -12.91 -3.69 -15.39
C GLU A 39 -12.75 -2.75 -14.20
N LEU A 40 -11.93 -3.12 -13.21
CA LEU A 40 -11.62 -2.28 -12.06
C LEU A 40 -10.91 -0.97 -12.44
N SER A 41 -10.09 -1.00 -13.52
CA SER A 41 -9.45 0.21 -14.02
C SER A 41 -10.45 1.18 -14.66
N GLU A 42 -11.50 0.67 -15.30
CA GLU A 42 -12.58 1.46 -15.89
C GLU A 42 -13.46 2.11 -14.81
N GLU A 43 -13.71 1.45 -13.69
CA GLU A 43 -14.44 2.00 -12.52
C GLU A 43 -13.81 3.29 -11.96
N ASN A 44 -12.50 3.51 -12.12
CA ASN A 44 -11.86 4.74 -11.66
C ASN A 44 -12.39 6.00 -12.35
N ALA A 45 -12.88 5.89 -13.58
CA ALA A 45 -13.44 6.99 -14.35
C ALA A 45 -14.92 7.24 -14.06
N GLU A 46 -15.61 6.32 -13.39
CA GLU A 46 -17.01 6.44 -13.05
C GLU A 46 -17.28 7.53 -12.00
N GLU A 47 -18.54 7.87 -11.83
CA GLU A 47 -18.97 8.82 -10.79
C GLU A 47 -18.75 8.26 -9.39
N PHE A 48 -18.51 9.13 -8.41
CA PHE A 48 -18.23 8.71 -7.02
C PHE A 48 -19.43 8.11 -6.28
N GLY A 49 -20.66 8.23 -6.83
CA GLY A 49 -21.89 7.86 -6.14
C GLY A 49 -22.31 8.87 -5.06
N PHE A 50 -21.63 10.02 -4.98
CA PHE A 50 -21.94 11.20 -4.19
C PHE A 50 -21.43 12.46 -4.91
N ASP A 51 -21.95 13.64 -4.53
CA ASP A 51 -21.46 14.92 -5.06
C ASP A 51 -20.15 15.33 -4.35
N PRO A 52 -18.99 15.36 -5.06
CA PRO A 52 -17.71 15.80 -4.50
C PRO A 52 -17.75 17.21 -3.89
N GLY A 53 -18.53 18.13 -4.48
CA GLY A 53 -18.68 19.50 -3.99
C GLY A 53 -19.38 19.60 -2.63
N SER A 54 -20.07 18.53 -2.21
CA SER A 54 -20.78 18.48 -0.95
C SER A 54 -19.94 17.98 0.23
N ILE A 55 -18.70 17.52 -0.01
CA ILE A 55 -17.84 16.95 1.03
C ILE A 55 -17.12 18.06 1.79
N ASP A 56 -17.27 18.10 3.12
CA ASP A 56 -16.65 19.11 3.98
C ASP A 56 -15.17 18.82 4.26
N VAL A 57 -14.84 17.54 4.45
CA VAL A 57 -13.48 17.11 4.78
C VAL A 57 -13.22 15.70 4.27
N LEU A 58 -11.99 15.47 3.78
CA LEU A 58 -11.43 14.15 3.54
C LEU A 58 -10.37 13.84 4.59
N LEU A 59 -10.50 12.71 5.26
CA LEU A 59 -9.53 12.18 6.20
C LEU A 59 -8.79 11.05 5.51
N LEU A 60 -7.48 11.19 5.34
CA LEU A 60 -6.66 10.19 4.64
C LEU A 60 -5.92 9.33 5.65
N THR A 61 -6.19 8.02 5.61
CA THR A 61 -5.55 7.05 6.50
C THR A 61 -4.08 6.86 6.17
N HIS A 62 -3.74 6.66 4.91
CA HIS A 62 -2.37 6.46 4.46
C HIS A 62 -2.22 6.70 2.94
N ALA A 63 -0.98 6.61 2.44
CA ALA A 63 -0.61 7.06 1.10
C ALA A 63 -0.55 5.94 0.04
N HIS A 64 -1.11 4.74 0.26
CA HIS A 64 -1.25 3.80 -0.83
C HIS A 64 -2.27 4.28 -1.86
N LEU A 65 -2.05 3.90 -3.11
CA LEU A 65 -2.83 4.39 -4.25
C LEU A 65 -4.32 4.02 -4.15
N ASP A 66 -4.62 2.87 -3.57
CA ASP A 66 -5.99 2.40 -3.30
C ASP A 66 -6.67 3.08 -2.10
N HIS A 67 -5.99 4.04 -1.46
CA HIS A 67 -6.55 4.93 -0.41
C HIS A 67 -6.49 6.41 -0.81
N CYS A 68 -5.54 6.84 -1.64
CA CYS A 68 -5.39 8.25 -2.02
C CYS A 68 -5.52 8.53 -3.53
N GLY A 69 -5.48 7.49 -4.37
CA GLY A 69 -5.22 7.62 -5.80
C GLY A 69 -6.26 8.38 -6.61
N ARG A 70 -7.51 8.55 -6.14
CA ARG A 70 -8.52 9.37 -6.81
C ARG A 70 -8.71 10.77 -6.19
N ILE A 71 -7.84 11.18 -5.26
CA ILE A 71 -7.88 12.54 -4.68
C ILE A 71 -7.79 13.63 -5.76
N PRO A 72 -6.86 13.58 -6.74
CA PRO A 72 -6.82 14.60 -7.79
C PRO A 72 -8.09 14.63 -8.64
N LEU A 73 -8.68 13.47 -8.92
CA LEU A 73 -9.96 13.38 -9.62
C LEU A 73 -11.12 13.94 -8.80
N LEU A 74 -11.13 13.69 -7.48
CA LEU A 74 -12.12 14.25 -6.56
C LEU A 74 -12.09 15.80 -6.58
N VAL A 75 -10.90 16.39 -6.50
CA VAL A 75 -10.69 17.84 -6.60
C VAL A 75 -11.13 18.37 -7.97
N LYS A 76 -10.73 17.70 -9.05
CA LYS A 76 -11.13 18.03 -10.44
C LYS A 76 -12.65 18.04 -10.62
N ARG A 77 -13.36 17.14 -9.93
CA ARG A 77 -14.82 17.00 -9.96
C ARG A 77 -15.57 17.89 -8.95
N GLY A 78 -14.89 18.81 -8.29
CA GLY A 78 -15.54 19.87 -7.52
C GLY A 78 -15.35 19.82 -6.01
N PHE A 79 -14.59 18.90 -5.46
CA PHE A 79 -14.22 18.94 -4.03
C PHE A 79 -13.54 20.28 -3.69
N ARG A 80 -13.99 20.92 -2.60
CA ARG A 80 -13.46 22.20 -2.11
C ARG A 80 -13.22 22.18 -0.58
N GLY A 81 -13.43 21.04 0.06
CA GLY A 81 -13.13 20.84 1.46
C GLY A 81 -11.62 20.77 1.73
N ARG A 82 -11.25 20.43 2.94
CA ARG A 82 -9.85 20.21 3.34
C ARG A 82 -9.50 18.74 3.44
N ILE A 83 -8.23 18.40 3.21
CA ILE A 83 -7.69 17.06 3.38
C ILE A 83 -6.82 17.05 4.64
N VAL A 84 -7.09 16.10 5.54
CA VAL A 84 -6.42 15.97 6.83
C VAL A 84 -5.75 14.61 6.94
N CYS A 85 -4.47 14.58 7.25
CA CYS A 85 -3.68 13.36 7.45
C CYS A 85 -2.42 13.65 8.28
N THR A 86 -1.62 12.63 8.57
CA THR A 86 -0.30 12.82 9.18
C THR A 86 0.67 13.53 8.22
N ALA A 87 1.69 14.17 8.75
CA ALA A 87 2.70 14.86 7.92
C ALA A 87 3.43 13.89 6.98
N ALA A 88 3.75 12.69 7.46
CA ALA A 88 4.41 11.67 6.64
C ALA A 88 3.50 11.17 5.51
N THR A 89 2.22 10.92 5.80
CA THR A 89 1.22 10.54 4.80
C THR A 89 1.08 11.62 3.73
N ARG A 90 1.06 12.91 4.08
CA ARG A 90 1.01 14.01 3.11
C ARG A 90 2.18 13.99 2.13
N GLU A 91 3.40 13.81 2.62
CA GLU A 91 4.59 13.76 1.75
C GLU A 91 4.60 12.52 0.84
N LEU A 92 4.24 11.36 1.40
CA LEU A 92 4.12 10.14 0.61
C LEU A 92 2.98 10.21 -0.41
N ALA A 93 1.81 10.78 -0.06
CA ALA A 93 0.70 10.98 -0.98
C ALA A 93 1.11 11.87 -2.16
N ARG A 94 1.83 12.98 -1.88
CA ARG A 94 2.38 13.80 -2.96
C ARG A 94 3.27 13.01 -3.91
N LEU A 95 4.17 12.19 -3.37
CA LEU A 95 5.06 11.34 -4.17
C LEU A 95 4.26 10.37 -5.05
N VAL A 96 3.30 9.66 -4.46
CA VAL A 96 2.48 8.65 -5.13
C VAL A 96 1.57 9.25 -6.19
N LEU A 97 0.89 10.37 -5.88
CA LEU A 97 -0.04 11.01 -6.80
C LEU A 97 0.65 11.63 -8.01
N VAL A 98 1.83 12.22 -7.82
CA VAL A 98 2.64 12.77 -8.92
C VAL A 98 3.17 11.66 -9.82
N ASP A 99 3.66 10.55 -9.25
CA ASP A 99 4.12 9.38 -10.02
C ASP A 99 2.97 8.75 -10.81
N ALA A 100 1.82 8.55 -10.16
CA ALA A 100 0.62 7.98 -10.81
C ALA A 100 0.11 8.85 -11.97
N ALA A 101 0.12 10.19 -11.82
CA ALA A 101 -0.26 11.11 -12.89
C ALA A 101 0.71 11.02 -14.08
N GLY A 102 2.02 11.01 -13.81
CA GLY A 102 3.03 10.87 -14.86
C GLY A 102 2.90 9.57 -15.64
N LEU A 103 2.66 8.46 -14.95
CA LEU A 103 2.44 7.16 -15.60
C LEU A 103 1.19 7.16 -16.49
N GLN A 104 0.08 7.75 -16.04
CA GLN A 104 -1.16 7.88 -16.84
C GLN A 104 -0.97 8.76 -18.07
N GLU A 105 -0.27 9.89 -17.95
CA GLU A 105 0.05 10.76 -19.10
C GLU A 105 0.97 10.04 -20.10
N GLU A 106 2.01 9.32 -19.63
CA GLU A 106 2.86 8.52 -20.50
C GLU A 106 2.10 7.42 -21.23
N GLU A 107 1.17 6.74 -20.56
CA GLU A 107 0.34 5.69 -21.17
C GLU A 107 -0.57 6.28 -22.24
N ALA A 108 -1.23 7.41 -21.98
CA ALA A 108 -2.04 8.12 -22.96
C ALA A 108 -1.22 8.57 -24.18
N HIS A 109 -0.02 9.12 -23.98
CA HIS A 109 0.88 9.49 -25.06
C HIS A 109 1.36 8.30 -25.89
N ARG A 110 1.67 7.16 -25.27
CA ARG A 110 2.04 5.91 -25.98
C ARG A 110 0.88 5.40 -26.83
N ALA A 111 -0.33 5.42 -26.32
CA ALA A 111 -1.53 5.01 -27.06
C ALA A 111 -1.77 5.91 -28.29
N GLN A 112 -1.58 7.22 -28.17
CA GLN A 112 -1.68 8.15 -29.29
C GLN A 112 -0.63 7.91 -30.40
N ARG A 113 0.57 7.48 -30.04
CA ARG A 113 1.66 7.18 -31.01
C ARG A 113 1.48 5.86 -31.73
N HIS A 114 0.68 4.92 -31.18
CA HIS A 114 0.47 3.59 -31.72
C HIS A 114 -1.02 3.24 -31.83
N PRO A 115 -1.84 4.03 -32.56
CA PRO A 115 -3.28 3.86 -32.62
C PRO A 115 -3.74 2.49 -33.15
N TRP A 116 -2.92 1.81 -33.99
CA TRP A 116 -3.21 0.46 -34.51
C TRP A 116 -3.12 -0.68 -33.49
N ARG A 117 -2.55 -0.43 -32.31
CA ARG A 117 -2.52 -1.42 -31.20
C ARG A 117 -3.80 -1.41 -30.36
N HIS A 118 -4.64 -0.40 -30.56
CA HIS A 118 -5.89 -0.19 -29.82
C HIS A 118 -7.07 -0.23 -30.81
N GLU A 119 -7.34 -1.42 -31.40
CA GLU A 119 -8.49 -1.60 -32.30
C GLU A 119 -9.78 -1.23 -31.56
N ALA A 120 -10.53 -0.26 -32.14
CA ALA A 120 -11.93 0.09 -31.87
C ALA A 120 -12.30 0.66 -30.48
N GLN A 121 -11.37 1.14 -29.64
CA GLN A 121 -11.70 1.76 -28.35
C GLN A 121 -11.22 3.22 -28.29
N ALA A 122 -11.95 4.03 -27.52
CA ALA A 122 -11.52 5.40 -27.24
C ALA A 122 -10.08 5.41 -26.72
N GLN A 123 -9.24 6.32 -27.23
CA GLN A 123 -7.87 6.47 -26.76
C GLN A 123 -7.88 6.69 -25.23
N PRO A 124 -7.06 5.97 -24.46
CA PRO A 124 -7.02 6.14 -23.03
C PRO A 124 -6.65 7.59 -22.70
N GLN A 125 -7.49 8.23 -21.91
CA GLN A 125 -7.25 9.57 -21.38
C GLN A 125 -6.79 9.40 -19.91
N PRO A 126 -5.84 10.23 -19.43
CA PRO A 126 -5.50 10.20 -18.02
C PRO A 126 -6.71 10.65 -17.18
N LEU A 127 -6.96 9.98 -16.07
CA LEU A 127 -8.00 10.37 -15.10
C LEU A 127 -7.74 11.79 -14.59
N TYR A 128 -6.46 12.08 -14.38
CA TYR A 128 -5.95 13.38 -13.98
C TYR A 128 -4.52 13.58 -14.50
N THR A 129 -4.12 14.83 -14.66
CA THR A 129 -2.80 15.22 -15.13
C THR A 129 -1.86 15.51 -13.96
N LEU A 130 -0.56 15.69 -14.26
CA LEU A 130 0.41 16.20 -13.28
C LEU A 130 -0.03 17.53 -12.65
N ALA A 131 -0.63 18.43 -13.43
CA ALA A 131 -1.16 19.69 -12.94
C ALA A 131 -2.31 19.47 -11.95
N ASP A 132 -3.24 18.54 -12.24
CA ASP A 132 -4.33 18.17 -11.33
C ASP A 132 -3.79 17.58 -10.03
N ALA A 133 -2.76 16.72 -10.11
CA ALA A 133 -2.11 16.12 -8.93
C ALA A 133 -1.44 17.20 -8.05
N PHE A 134 -0.70 18.14 -8.65
CA PHE A 134 -0.13 19.27 -7.89
C PHE A 134 -1.20 20.15 -7.29
N HIS A 135 -2.25 20.51 -8.04
CA HIS A 135 -3.35 21.32 -7.54
C HIS A 135 -4.07 20.65 -6.35
N SER A 136 -4.22 19.34 -6.36
CA SER A 136 -4.84 18.63 -5.24
C SER A 136 -4.08 18.79 -3.92
N MET A 137 -2.77 19.07 -3.97
CA MET A 137 -1.96 19.28 -2.77
C MET A 137 -2.29 20.58 -2.02
N ASP A 138 -2.92 21.55 -2.68
CA ASP A 138 -3.35 22.81 -2.06
C ASP A 138 -4.48 22.59 -1.04
N PHE A 139 -5.18 21.46 -1.12
CA PHE A 139 -6.26 21.07 -0.20
C PHE A 139 -5.77 20.33 1.05
N PHE A 140 -4.51 19.90 1.10
CA PHE A 140 -3.91 19.30 2.29
C PHE A 140 -3.57 20.39 3.32
N ASP A 141 -4.53 20.65 4.21
CA ASP A 141 -4.50 21.76 5.15
C ASP A 141 -3.65 21.47 6.38
N ALA A 142 -4.04 20.45 7.14
CA ALA A 142 -3.44 20.18 8.46
C ALA A 142 -2.72 18.84 8.51
N SER A 143 -1.57 18.85 9.21
CA SER A 143 -0.91 17.62 9.65
C SER A 143 -1.31 17.34 11.08
N VAL A 144 -1.81 16.11 11.32
CA VAL A 144 -2.22 15.67 12.65
C VAL A 144 -1.11 14.91 13.37
N SER A 145 -1.13 14.98 14.70
CA SER A 145 -0.34 14.12 15.56
C SER A 145 -1.20 12.99 16.08
N TYR A 146 -0.61 11.80 16.24
CA TYR A 146 -1.32 10.65 16.80
C TYR A 146 -1.85 10.92 18.22
N GLY A 147 -3.03 10.38 18.53
CA GLY A 147 -3.67 10.45 19.83
C GLY A 147 -4.23 11.83 20.21
N GLN A 148 -4.22 12.81 19.31
CA GLN A 148 -4.74 14.16 19.57
C GLN A 148 -6.10 14.33 18.86
N PRO A 149 -7.21 14.49 19.61
CA PRO A 149 -8.51 14.76 18.99
C PRO A 149 -8.54 16.16 18.38
N MET A 150 -9.15 16.26 17.18
CA MET A 150 -9.35 17.53 16.49
C MET A 150 -10.77 17.65 15.96
N HIS A 151 -11.33 18.84 15.96
CA HIS A 151 -12.57 19.16 15.28
C HIS A 151 -12.36 19.19 13.77
N VAL A 152 -13.09 18.35 13.01
CA VAL A 152 -12.90 18.22 11.57
C VAL A 152 -14.08 18.75 10.75
N ALA A 153 -15.30 18.66 11.29
CA ALA A 153 -16.53 19.17 10.69
C ALA A 153 -17.57 19.41 11.79
N PRO A 154 -18.68 20.13 11.54
CA PRO A 154 -19.71 20.37 12.54
C PRO A 154 -20.19 19.08 13.23
N GLY A 155 -20.03 19.01 14.57
CA GLY A 155 -20.36 17.84 15.38
C GLY A 155 -19.43 16.63 15.17
N VAL A 156 -18.30 16.76 14.50
CA VAL A 156 -17.39 15.64 14.23
C VAL A 156 -15.97 15.95 14.72
N HIS A 157 -15.47 15.07 15.59
CA HIS A 157 -14.10 15.05 16.04
C HIS A 157 -13.38 13.80 15.52
N ALA A 158 -12.13 13.95 15.09
CA ALA A 158 -11.29 12.85 14.60
C ALA A 158 -10.05 12.71 15.48
N THR A 159 -9.69 11.46 15.82
CA THR A 159 -8.43 11.10 16.47
C THR A 159 -7.72 10.06 15.63
N PHE A 160 -6.49 10.36 15.24
CA PHE A 160 -5.65 9.45 14.45
C PHE A 160 -4.78 8.61 15.38
N HIS A 161 -4.74 7.30 15.16
CA HIS A 161 -3.90 6.35 15.88
C HIS A 161 -2.94 5.68 14.90
N ASP A 162 -1.71 5.41 15.31
CA ASP A 162 -0.74 4.75 14.44
C ASP A 162 -1.25 3.37 14.01
N ALA A 163 -1.38 3.13 12.71
CA ALA A 163 -1.84 1.87 12.16
C ALA A 163 -0.70 0.87 11.92
N GLY A 164 0.57 1.30 12.00
CA GLY A 164 1.75 0.43 11.85
C GLY A 164 1.89 -0.23 10.48
N HIS A 165 1.15 0.24 9.45
CA HIS A 165 1.08 -0.38 8.13
C HIS A 165 2.17 0.14 7.18
N ILE A 166 2.18 1.45 6.94
CA ILE A 166 3.28 2.16 6.27
C ILE A 166 3.61 3.44 7.04
N LEU A 167 4.70 4.10 6.69
CA LEU A 167 5.10 5.33 7.35
C LEU A 167 3.96 6.36 7.37
N GLY A 168 3.57 6.81 8.57
CA GLY A 168 2.52 7.79 8.77
C GLY A 168 1.09 7.27 8.67
N SER A 169 0.89 5.97 8.43
CA SER A 169 -0.44 5.35 8.36
C SER A 169 -1.22 5.51 9.67
N ALA A 170 -2.54 5.65 9.55
CA ALA A 170 -3.40 5.86 10.69
C ALA A 170 -4.72 5.09 10.61
N SER A 171 -5.15 4.56 11.74
CA SER A 171 -6.53 4.25 12.01
C SER A 171 -7.22 5.49 12.59
N ILE A 172 -8.48 5.75 12.24
CA ILE A 172 -9.16 7.02 12.55
C ILE A 172 -10.41 6.76 13.38
N LEU A 173 -10.44 7.28 14.61
CA LEU A 173 -11.64 7.32 15.44
C LEU A 173 -12.41 8.61 15.12
N LEU A 174 -13.65 8.46 14.70
CA LEU A 174 -14.60 9.56 14.58
C LEU A 174 -15.61 9.52 15.74
N GLU A 175 -15.67 10.59 16.50
CA GLU A 175 -16.73 10.86 17.47
C GLU A 175 -17.68 11.86 16.84
N VAL A 176 -18.95 11.46 16.72
CA VAL A 176 -19.97 12.17 15.93
C VAL A 176 -21.13 12.51 16.84
N GLU A 177 -21.48 13.78 16.89
CA GLU A 177 -22.66 14.30 17.56
C GLU A 177 -23.64 14.87 16.53
N ASP A 178 -24.85 14.35 16.49
CA ASP A 178 -25.90 14.80 15.58
C ASP A 178 -27.23 14.82 16.33
N ALA A 179 -27.76 16.01 16.60
CA ALA A 179 -28.89 16.27 17.50
C ALA A 179 -28.65 15.57 18.85
N ASP A 180 -29.54 14.69 19.27
CA ASP A 180 -29.47 13.96 20.55
C ASP A 180 -28.70 12.63 20.45
N THR A 181 -28.06 12.38 19.28
CA THR A 181 -27.35 11.11 19.01
C THR A 181 -25.85 11.33 19.02
N ARG A 182 -25.12 10.58 19.88
CA ARG A 182 -23.68 10.51 19.85
C ARG A 182 -23.25 9.09 19.49
N ARG A 183 -22.33 8.97 18.53
CA ARG A 183 -21.75 7.69 18.08
C ARG A 183 -20.26 7.82 17.83
N SER A 184 -19.56 6.71 18.03
CA SER A 184 -18.15 6.59 17.69
C SER A 184 -17.94 5.49 16.65
N ILE A 185 -17.13 5.79 15.63
CA ILE A 185 -16.81 4.88 14.54
C ILE A 185 -15.30 4.84 14.38
N TYR A 186 -14.72 3.66 14.40
CA TYR A 186 -13.29 3.47 14.21
C TYR A 186 -13.01 2.86 12.84
N PHE A 187 -12.37 3.63 11.99
CA PHE A 187 -11.91 3.20 10.67
C PHE A 187 -10.51 2.65 10.82
N SER A 188 -10.30 1.39 10.51
CA SER A 188 -8.98 0.77 10.64
C SER A 188 -7.95 1.38 9.70
N GLY A 189 -8.35 1.86 8.52
CA GLY A 189 -7.44 1.93 7.39
C GLY A 189 -6.86 0.54 7.14
N ASP A 190 -5.62 0.45 6.73
CA ASP A 190 -4.88 -0.79 6.66
C ASP A 190 -4.06 -0.98 7.94
N ILE A 191 -4.11 -2.17 8.51
CA ILE A 191 -3.51 -2.51 9.80
C ILE A 191 -2.18 -3.22 9.56
N GLY A 192 -1.12 -2.73 10.19
CA GLY A 192 0.21 -3.32 10.10
C GLY A 192 0.40 -4.52 11.02
N ASN A 193 1.55 -5.18 10.86
CA ASN A 193 1.93 -6.33 11.68
C ASN A 193 2.65 -5.86 12.95
N PRO A 194 2.28 -6.32 14.14
CA PRO A 194 3.02 -6.02 15.35
C PRO A 194 4.41 -6.68 15.33
N GLY A 195 5.36 -6.10 16.06
CA GLY A 195 6.71 -6.64 16.20
C GLY A 195 7.64 -6.42 15.00
N ARG A 196 7.25 -5.61 14.00
CA ARG A 196 8.11 -5.25 12.87
C ARG A 196 9.23 -4.32 13.31
N PRO A 197 10.43 -4.39 12.70
CA PRO A 197 11.59 -3.62 13.18
C PRO A 197 11.53 -2.13 12.86
N LEU A 198 10.81 -1.72 11.82
CA LEU A 198 10.82 -0.36 11.30
C LEU A 198 9.74 0.52 11.94
N LEU A 199 8.49 0.11 11.79
CA LEU A 199 7.33 0.86 12.24
C LEU A 199 6.90 0.49 13.64
N ARG A 200 6.12 1.37 14.26
CA ARG A 200 5.46 1.09 15.54
C ARG A 200 4.37 0.05 15.37
N ASP A 201 4.00 -0.58 16.47
CA ASP A 201 2.86 -1.51 16.47
C ASP A 201 1.54 -0.73 16.30
N PRO A 202 0.54 -1.35 15.64
CA PRO A 202 -0.80 -0.76 15.49
C PRO A 202 -1.39 -0.40 16.85
N GLN A 203 -1.96 0.81 16.95
CA GLN A 203 -2.63 1.30 18.14
C GLN A 203 -4.15 1.12 18.03
N VAL A 204 -4.81 1.09 19.19
CA VAL A 204 -6.27 1.07 19.32
C VAL A 204 -6.73 2.24 20.17
N PRO A 205 -8.00 2.69 20.07
CA PRO A 205 -8.50 3.79 20.88
C PRO A 205 -8.57 3.40 22.37
N GLY A 206 -8.45 4.41 23.25
CA GLY A 206 -8.53 4.21 24.70
C GLY A 206 -9.95 3.87 25.21
N SER A 207 -10.97 3.99 24.37
CA SER A 207 -12.36 3.67 24.66
C SER A 207 -12.93 2.76 23.56
N THR A 208 -13.87 1.89 23.93
CA THR A 208 -14.57 1.01 22.98
C THR A 208 -15.40 1.83 22.00
N PRO A 209 -15.16 1.77 20.68
CA PRO A 209 -16.01 2.43 19.69
C PRO A 209 -17.35 1.72 19.55
N ASP A 210 -18.42 2.47 19.19
CA ASP A 210 -19.72 1.86 18.89
C ASP A 210 -19.65 0.96 17.65
N TYR A 211 -18.91 1.40 16.63
CA TYR A 211 -18.73 0.70 15.35
C TYR A 211 -17.28 0.66 14.93
N VAL A 212 -16.90 -0.40 14.23
CA VAL A 212 -15.59 -0.55 13.61
C VAL A 212 -15.78 -0.83 12.13
N LEU A 213 -15.14 -0.07 11.24
CA LEU A 213 -14.98 -0.40 9.83
C LEU A 213 -13.57 -0.95 9.66
N MET A 214 -13.45 -2.21 9.25
CA MET A 214 -12.20 -2.97 9.38
C MET A 214 -11.76 -3.60 8.06
N GLU A 215 -10.47 -3.45 7.73
CA GLU A 215 -9.83 -4.18 6.62
C GLU A 215 -9.86 -5.69 6.87
N THR A 216 -9.83 -6.45 5.80
CA THR A 216 -9.80 -7.91 5.83
C THR A 216 -8.89 -8.51 4.76
N THR A 217 -7.84 -7.81 4.36
CA THR A 217 -6.93 -8.23 3.26
C THR A 217 -6.41 -9.65 3.43
N TYR A 218 -6.07 -10.04 4.65
CA TYR A 218 -5.65 -11.39 5.01
C TYR A 218 -6.56 -12.03 6.08
N GLY A 219 -7.86 -11.81 5.96
CA GLY A 219 -8.85 -12.38 6.88
C GLY A 219 -8.97 -13.91 6.85
N ASP A 220 -8.38 -14.57 5.86
CA ASP A 220 -8.40 -16.03 5.66
C ASP A 220 -7.14 -16.75 6.17
N ARG A 221 -6.03 -16.04 6.42
CA ARG A 221 -4.74 -16.66 6.74
C ARG A 221 -3.81 -15.79 7.58
N ASP A 222 -2.84 -16.43 8.20
CA ASP A 222 -1.75 -15.80 8.92
C ASP A 222 -0.48 -15.73 8.07
N HIS A 223 0.46 -14.87 8.45
CA HIS A 223 1.77 -14.74 7.84
C HIS A 223 2.81 -15.60 8.53
N ARG A 224 3.91 -15.87 7.84
CA ARG A 224 5.12 -16.40 8.46
C ARG A 224 5.76 -15.34 9.35
N GLY A 225 6.51 -15.80 10.36
CA GLY A 225 7.27 -14.92 11.24
C GLY A 225 8.27 -14.04 10.48
N TRP A 226 8.50 -12.84 10.99
CA TRP A 226 9.46 -11.90 10.42
C TRP A 226 10.87 -12.47 10.32
N GLN A 227 11.38 -13.03 11.43
CA GLN A 227 12.76 -13.57 11.47
C GLN A 227 12.95 -14.73 10.49
N GLU A 228 12.01 -15.65 10.39
CA GLU A 228 12.04 -16.75 9.41
C GLU A 228 12.12 -16.25 7.98
N SER A 229 11.38 -15.19 7.69
CA SER A 229 11.34 -14.58 6.35
C SER A 229 12.62 -13.83 6.01
N VAL A 230 13.24 -13.16 6.99
CA VAL A 230 14.57 -12.56 6.85
C VAL A 230 15.63 -13.64 6.63
N ASP A 231 15.58 -14.74 7.37
CA ASP A 231 16.50 -15.85 7.23
C ASP A 231 16.41 -16.49 5.84
N GLU A 232 15.20 -16.69 5.32
CA GLU A 232 14.95 -17.20 3.96
C GLU A 232 15.46 -16.25 2.89
N LEU A 233 15.23 -14.92 3.04
CA LEU A 233 15.75 -13.91 2.12
C LEU A 233 17.29 -13.91 2.10
N VAL A 234 17.91 -13.87 3.26
CA VAL A 234 19.37 -13.86 3.40
C VAL A 234 19.98 -15.13 2.81
N GLN A 235 19.35 -16.28 3.03
CA GLN A 235 19.79 -17.53 2.42
C GLN A 235 19.66 -17.53 0.90
N ALA A 236 18.51 -17.11 0.36
CA ALA A 236 18.27 -17.03 -1.09
C ALA A 236 19.29 -16.12 -1.79
N VAL A 237 19.61 -14.97 -1.16
CA VAL A 237 20.62 -14.01 -1.65
C VAL A 237 22.01 -14.63 -1.57
N GLY A 238 22.40 -15.23 -0.43
CA GLY A 238 23.72 -15.85 -0.22
C GLY A 238 23.99 -16.99 -1.20
N ASP A 239 23.02 -17.89 -1.36
CA ASP A 239 23.11 -19.02 -2.28
C ASP A 239 23.22 -18.58 -3.74
N THR A 240 22.51 -17.53 -4.10
CA THR A 240 22.56 -16.98 -5.47
C THR A 240 23.90 -16.29 -5.74
N HIS A 241 24.38 -15.52 -4.77
CA HIS A 241 25.70 -14.89 -4.84
C HIS A 241 26.81 -15.92 -4.98
N ALA A 242 26.76 -17.02 -4.20
CA ALA A 242 27.74 -18.11 -4.27
C ALA A 242 27.76 -18.82 -5.64
N ARG A 243 26.63 -18.84 -6.38
CA ARG A 243 26.54 -19.36 -7.74
C ARG A 243 26.97 -18.33 -8.82
N GLY A 244 27.35 -17.12 -8.43
CA GLY A 244 27.68 -16.03 -9.33
C GLY A 244 26.49 -15.45 -10.10
N GLY A 245 25.26 -15.59 -9.57
CA GLY A 245 24.04 -15.05 -10.17
C GLY A 245 23.63 -13.70 -9.59
N ASN A 246 22.70 -13.03 -10.27
CA ASN A 246 22.00 -11.85 -9.76
C ASN A 246 20.72 -12.28 -9.02
N VAL A 247 20.33 -11.50 -8.01
CA VAL A 247 19.04 -11.61 -7.34
C VAL A 247 18.15 -10.45 -7.79
N ILE A 248 17.00 -10.74 -8.36
CA ILE A 248 16.00 -9.74 -8.73
C ILE A 248 14.90 -9.76 -7.68
N ILE A 249 14.64 -8.62 -7.06
CA ILE A 249 13.58 -8.48 -6.03
C ILE A 249 12.54 -7.48 -6.53
N PRO A 250 11.44 -7.94 -7.12
CA PRO A 250 10.30 -7.09 -7.40
C PRO A 250 9.74 -6.52 -6.09
N THR A 251 9.66 -5.20 -5.95
CA THR A 251 9.25 -4.58 -4.69
C THR A 251 8.34 -3.38 -4.90
N PHE A 252 7.45 -3.14 -3.92
CA PHE A 252 6.72 -1.89 -3.79
C PHE A 252 7.64 -0.81 -3.23
N ALA A 253 7.37 0.43 -3.60
CA ALA A 253 8.22 1.57 -3.23
C ALA A 253 8.06 1.98 -1.76
N LEU A 254 6.85 1.84 -1.23
CA LEU A 254 6.51 2.22 0.14
C LEU A 254 6.59 0.99 1.06
N GLU A 255 7.23 1.12 2.19
CA GLU A 255 7.49 0.16 3.26
C GLU A 255 8.29 -1.07 2.82
N ARG A 256 7.85 -1.78 1.78
CA ARG A 256 8.46 -3.04 1.35
C ARG A 256 9.93 -2.90 0.94
N ALA A 257 10.28 -1.83 0.20
CA ALA A 257 11.65 -1.57 -0.19
C ALA A 257 12.54 -1.31 1.04
N GLN A 258 12.03 -0.57 2.03
CA GLN A 258 12.74 -0.25 3.26
C GLN A 258 12.92 -1.48 4.15
N GLU A 259 11.91 -2.34 4.30
CA GLU A 259 12.00 -3.61 5.03
C GLU A 259 13.05 -4.55 4.41
N VAL A 260 13.07 -4.67 3.07
CA VAL A 260 14.06 -5.51 2.36
C VAL A 260 15.47 -4.94 2.53
N LEU A 261 15.65 -3.61 2.41
CA LEU A 261 16.95 -2.97 2.67
C LEU A 261 17.43 -3.24 4.10
N TYR A 262 16.54 -3.11 5.08
CA TYR A 262 16.87 -3.43 6.48
C TYR A 262 17.29 -4.89 6.66
N ALA A 263 16.55 -5.83 6.06
CA ALA A 263 16.88 -7.25 6.14
C ALA A 263 18.23 -7.59 5.50
N LEU A 264 18.55 -6.95 4.35
CA LEU A 264 19.86 -7.10 3.70
C LEU A 264 20.98 -6.49 4.53
N ALA A 265 20.78 -5.28 5.08
CA ALA A 265 21.76 -4.62 5.96
C ALA A 265 22.02 -5.47 7.21
N TRP A 266 20.96 -6.01 7.83
CA TRP A 266 21.09 -6.95 8.94
C TRP A 266 21.88 -8.21 8.54
N GLY A 267 21.62 -8.79 7.38
CA GLY A 267 22.36 -9.95 6.87
C GLY A 267 23.85 -9.70 6.69
N VAL A 268 24.21 -8.49 6.26
CA VAL A 268 25.63 -8.05 6.13
C VAL A 268 26.23 -7.81 7.52
N GLU A 269 25.54 -7.12 8.42
CA GLU A 269 25.98 -6.89 9.81
C GLU A 269 26.21 -8.21 10.59
N ALA A 270 25.32 -9.18 10.40
CA ALA A 270 25.40 -10.50 11.01
C ALA A 270 26.45 -11.42 10.37
N GLY A 271 27.18 -10.95 9.34
CA GLY A 271 28.18 -11.74 8.62
C GLY A 271 27.62 -12.89 7.78
N ARG A 272 26.32 -12.91 7.52
CA ARG A 272 25.62 -13.94 6.72
C ARG A 272 25.62 -13.62 5.23
N LEU A 273 25.80 -12.35 4.87
CA LEU A 273 26.01 -11.87 3.51
C LEU A 273 27.37 -11.21 3.37
N PRO A 274 27.95 -11.20 2.15
CA PRO A 274 29.24 -10.56 1.91
C PRO A 274 29.22 -9.07 2.27
N ARG A 275 30.25 -8.58 2.94
CA ARG A 275 30.38 -7.18 3.37
C ARG A 275 30.26 -6.18 2.22
N HIS A 276 30.69 -6.59 1.03
CA HIS A 276 30.66 -5.76 -0.18
C HIS A 276 29.58 -6.20 -1.18
N LEU A 277 28.49 -6.81 -0.68
CA LEU A 277 27.36 -7.17 -1.51
C LEU A 277 26.84 -5.92 -2.23
N THR A 278 26.85 -5.97 -3.57
CA THR A 278 26.30 -4.88 -4.37
C THR A 278 24.78 -4.97 -4.39
N VAL A 279 24.12 -3.92 -3.92
CA VAL A 279 22.65 -3.82 -3.90
C VAL A 279 22.24 -2.56 -4.66
N PHE A 280 21.38 -2.72 -5.65
CA PHE A 280 20.79 -1.61 -6.38
C PHE A 280 19.34 -1.41 -5.91
N LEU A 281 19.01 -0.19 -5.48
CA LEU A 281 17.63 0.27 -5.37
C LEU A 281 17.31 1.05 -6.65
N ASP A 282 16.77 0.34 -7.65
CA ASP A 282 16.53 0.89 -8.99
C ASP A 282 15.05 1.29 -9.16
N SER A 283 14.64 2.26 -8.34
CA SER A 283 13.29 2.84 -8.35
C SER A 283 13.34 4.27 -7.82
N PRO A 284 13.18 5.30 -8.67
CA PRO A 284 13.15 6.69 -8.22
C PRO A 284 12.12 6.94 -7.09
N MET A 285 10.93 6.32 -7.19
CA MET A 285 9.90 6.42 -6.16
C MET A 285 10.36 5.79 -4.84
N ALA A 286 10.93 4.57 -4.87
CA ALA A 286 11.40 3.91 -3.65
C ALA A 286 12.54 4.68 -2.97
N ILE A 287 13.44 5.28 -3.77
CA ILE A 287 14.51 6.13 -3.25
C ILE A 287 13.92 7.36 -2.55
N SER A 288 12.99 8.07 -3.18
CA SER A 288 12.33 9.23 -2.58
C SER A 288 11.51 8.86 -1.35
N ALA A 289 10.83 7.72 -1.37
CA ALA A 289 10.12 7.19 -0.21
C ALA A 289 11.09 6.89 0.96
N THR A 290 12.27 6.31 0.67
CA THR A 290 13.30 6.05 1.70
C THR A 290 13.82 7.35 2.31
N GLU A 291 14.04 8.39 1.51
CA GLU A 291 14.43 9.72 2.02
C GLU A 291 13.33 10.34 2.92
N ILE A 292 12.05 10.17 2.53
CA ILE A 292 10.92 10.60 3.37
C ILE A 292 10.90 9.79 4.67
N PHE A 293 11.06 8.48 4.59
CA PHE A 293 11.06 7.56 5.73
C PHE A 293 12.06 8.01 6.81
N LEU A 294 13.27 8.38 6.41
CA LEU A 294 14.32 8.83 7.35
C LEU A 294 14.05 10.21 7.99
N ARG A 295 13.15 11.01 7.40
CA ARG A 295 12.79 12.34 7.93
C ARG A 295 11.73 12.31 9.04
N TYR A 296 11.05 11.19 9.24
CA TYR A 296 9.96 11.06 10.21
C TYR A 296 10.25 10.03 11.32
N PRO A 297 11.33 10.21 12.14
CA PRO A 297 11.69 9.25 13.19
C PRO A 297 10.58 9.05 14.22
N GLY A 298 9.66 10.03 14.37
CA GLY A 298 8.51 9.95 15.26
C GLY A 298 7.48 8.87 14.88
N CYS A 299 7.44 8.45 13.61
CA CYS A 299 6.58 7.35 13.13
C CYS A 299 7.28 5.98 13.23
N LEU A 300 8.58 5.95 13.54
CA LEU A 300 9.37 4.74 13.56
C LEU A 300 9.41 4.11 14.95
N ARG A 301 9.73 2.83 15.00
CA ARG A 301 10.00 2.14 16.26
C ARG A 301 11.17 2.82 16.99
N PRO A 302 11.09 3.04 18.30
CA PRO A 302 12.14 3.78 19.03
C PRO A 302 13.55 3.22 18.88
N GLU A 303 13.68 1.89 18.78
CA GLU A 303 14.95 1.19 18.56
C GLU A 303 15.56 1.54 17.22
N PHE A 304 14.74 1.57 16.16
CA PHE A 304 15.15 1.95 14.82
C PHE A 304 15.49 3.44 14.75
N ALA A 305 14.62 4.31 15.29
CA ALA A 305 14.82 5.76 15.32
C ALA A 305 16.14 6.14 16.02
N ARG A 306 16.51 5.45 17.11
CA ARG A 306 17.80 5.68 17.81
C ARG A 306 19.01 5.37 16.94
N ARG A 307 18.93 4.33 16.07
CA ARG A 307 20.04 3.99 15.15
C ARG A 307 20.28 5.09 14.11
N LEU A 308 19.25 5.83 13.70
CA LEU A 308 19.38 6.95 12.75
C LEU A 308 20.30 8.07 13.23
N HIS A 309 20.50 8.23 14.54
CA HIS A 309 21.44 9.24 15.09
C HIS A 309 22.93 8.85 14.91
N GLY A 310 23.23 7.61 14.51
CA GLY A 310 24.58 7.11 14.30
C GLY A 310 24.80 6.61 12.87
N THR A 311 24.32 5.43 12.57
CA THR A 311 24.47 4.80 11.24
C THR A 311 23.09 4.55 10.69
N ASP A 312 22.83 4.96 9.44
CA ASP A 312 21.59 4.68 8.76
C ASP A 312 21.36 3.15 8.66
N PRO A 313 20.34 2.60 9.35
CA PRO A 313 20.11 1.17 9.42
C PRO A 313 19.59 0.56 8.11
N LEU A 314 19.23 1.39 7.12
CA LEU A 314 18.87 0.97 5.76
C LEU A 314 20.07 1.00 4.80
N SER A 315 21.20 1.54 5.24
CA SER A 315 22.41 1.65 4.43
C SER A 315 23.30 0.42 4.61
N LEU A 316 23.92 -0.01 3.51
CA LEU A 316 24.97 -1.02 3.49
C LEU A 316 26.10 -0.57 2.53
N PRO A 317 27.36 -1.02 2.73
CA PRO A 317 28.52 -0.48 1.99
C PRO A 317 28.41 -0.58 0.47
N GLY A 318 27.67 -1.56 -0.03
CA GLY A 318 27.46 -1.77 -1.48
C GLY A 318 26.14 -1.24 -2.02
N LEU A 319 25.38 -0.46 -1.26
CA LEU A 319 24.08 0.10 -1.71
C LEU A 319 24.32 1.22 -2.74
N ARG A 320 23.61 1.12 -3.85
CA ARG A 320 23.56 2.12 -4.92
C ARG A 320 22.11 2.48 -5.23
N MET A 321 21.78 3.74 -5.07
CA MET A 321 20.45 4.29 -5.38
C MET A 321 20.46 4.84 -6.80
N THR A 322 19.70 4.22 -7.71
CA THR A 322 19.72 4.51 -9.15
C THR A 322 18.47 5.28 -9.55
N ARG A 323 18.62 6.58 -9.79
CA ARG A 323 17.52 7.44 -10.26
C ARG A 323 17.49 7.57 -11.78
N ASP A 324 18.65 7.68 -12.38
CA ASP A 324 18.81 7.92 -13.80
C ASP A 324 18.51 6.68 -14.65
N THR A 325 17.92 6.88 -15.83
CA THR A 325 17.61 5.79 -16.78
C THR A 325 18.89 5.18 -17.35
N ALA A 326 19.93 5.97 -17.64
CA ALA A 326 21.19 5.47 -18.17
C ALA A 326 21.91 4.57 -17.12
N GLU A 327 21.90 4.96 -15.85
CA GLU A 327 22.42 4.15 -14.76
C GLU A 327 21.63 2.84 -14.62
N SER A 328 20.29 2.90 -14.68
CA SER A 328 19.42 1.72 -14.67
C SER A 328 19.72 0.76 -15.82
N MET A 329 19.93 1.29 -17.02
CA MET A 329 20.34 0.48 -18.19
C MET A 329 21.71 -0.18 -17.99
N ALA A 330 22.66 0.48 -17.35
CA ALA A 330 23.97 -0.08 -17.06
C ALA A 330 23.91 -1.29 -16.12
N ILE A 331 22.94 -1.36 -15.21
CA ILE A 331 22.72 -2.53 -14.33
C ILE A 331 22.52 -3.81 -15.15
N ASN A 332 21.86 -3.72 -16.31
CA ASN A 332 21.58 -4.88 -17.17
C ASN A 332 22.84 -5.49 -17.80
N THR A 333 24.00 -4.82 -17.71
CA THR A 333 25.30 -5.36 -18.15
C THR A 333 25.99 -6.22 -17.08
N ILE A 334 25.51 -6.19 -15.83
CA ILE A 334 26.07 -6.94 -14.70
C ILE A 334 25.68 -8.42 -14.82
N ARG A 335 26.69 -9.26 -14.94
CA ARG A 335 26.49 -10.70 -15.20
C ARG A 335 26.13 -11.51 -13.95
N GLY A 336 26.46 -11.02 -12.76
CA GLY A 336 26.15 -11.70 -11.50
C GLY A 336 26.72 -11.02 -10.28
N GLY A 337 26.32 -11.49 -9.09
CA GLY A 337 26.81 -11.00 -7.80
C GLY A 337 26.08 -9.75 -7.28
N ALA A 338 25.03 -9.30 -7.94
CA ALA A 338 24.24 -8.15 -7.51
C ALA A 338 22.84 -8.52 -7.04
N VAL A 339 22.32 -7.77 -6.09
CA VAL A 339 20.88 -7.71 -5.72
C VAL A 339 20.29 -6.49 -6.39
N ILE A 340 19.19 -6.67 -7.12
CA ILE A 340 18.53 -5.61 -7.88
C ILE A 340 17.07 -5.51 -7.39
N MET A 341 16.79 -4.46 -6.64
CA MET A 341 15.46 -4.13 -6.14
C MET A 341 14.80 -3.10 -7.06
N ALA A 342 13.67 -3.42 -7.63
CA ALA A 342 13.00 -2.53 -8.58
C ALA A 342 11.47 -2.67 -8.54
N GLY A 343 10.74 -1.60 -8.77
CA GLY A 343 9.28 -1.59 -8.94
C GLY A 343 8.86 -2.01 -10.37
N SER A 344 7.68 -2.53 -10.52
CA SER A 344 6.61 -2.77 -9.57
C SER A 344 6.70 -4.16 -8.93
N GLY A 345 6.14 -4.32 -7.71
CA GLY A 345 6.09 -5.62 -7.02
C GLY A 345 5.31 -6.69 -7.76
N MET A 346 4.30 -6.31 -8.54
CA MET A 346 3.49 -7.23 -9.38
C MET A 346 4.12 -7.49 -10.76
N CYS A 347 5.24 -6.87 -11.10
CA CYS A 347 5.90 -6.93 -12.42
C CYS A 347 5.03 -6.47 -13.58
N SER A 348 3.92 -5.77 -13.33
CA SER A 348 3.01 -5.24 -14.36
C SER A 348 3.61 -4.09 -15.15
N GLY A 349 4.53 -3.33 -14.54
CA GLY A 349 5.22 -2.17 -15.12
C GLY A 349 6.59 -1.96 -14.50
N GLY A 350 7.19 -0.81 -14.80
CA GLY A 350 8.42 -0.33 -14.18
C GLY A 350 9.72 -1.03 -14.63
N ARG A 351 10.83 -0.62 -14.00
CA ARG A 351 12.18 -1.05 -14.35
C ARG A 351 12.43 -2.54 -14.10
N VAL A 352 11.70 -3.15 -13.16
CA VAL A 352 11.80 -4.59 -12.86
C VAL A 352 11.62 -5.48 -14.11
N ARG A 353 10.75 -5.06 -15.06
CA ARG A 353 10.53 -5.84 -16.28
C ARG A 353 11.78 -5.94 -17.16
N HIS A 354 12.61 -4.89 -17.20
CA HIS A 354 13.89 -4.91 -17.91
C HIS A 354 14.86 -5.85 -17.20
N HIS A 355 14.97 -5.79 -15.89
CA HIS A 355 15.82 -6.70 -15.11
C HIS A 355 15.39 -8.15 -15.24
N LEU A 356 14.10 -8.44 -15.23
CA LEU A 356 13.56 -9.79 -15.47
C LEU A 356 13.92 -10.28 -16.88
N ARG A 357 13.80 -9.44 -17.92
CA ARG A 357 14.17 -9.80 -19.28
C ARG A 357 15.64 -10.27 -19.39
N HIS A 358 16.54 -9.62 -18.68
CA HIS A 358 17.97 -9.93 -18.73
C HIS A 358 18.41 -11.07 -17.81
N ASN A 359 17.58 -11.46 -16.80
CA ASN A 359 17.99 -12.40 -15.77
C ASN A 359 17.15 -13.69 -15.72
N LEU A 360 15.90 -13.71 -16.22
CA LEU A 360 15.04 -14.88 -16.10
C LEU A 360 15.56 -16.14 -16.79
N ALA A 361 16.26 -16.00 -17.92
CA ALA A 361 16.84 -17.13 -18.64
C ALA A 361 18.17 -17.63 -18.05
N ASN A 362 18.70 -16.95 -17.02
CA ASN A 362 19.96 -17.32 -16.38
C ASN A 362 19.72 -18.26 -15.20
N GLU A 363 20.19 -19.50 -15.28
CA GLU A 363 20.07 -20.54 -14.24
C GLU A 363 20.78 -20.17 -12.92
N SER A 364 21.83 -19.34 -12.99
CA SER A 364 22.52 -18.85 -11.80
C SER A 364 21.72 -17.78 -11.04
N ALA A 365 20.83 -17.06 -11.73
CA ALA A 365 20.05 -15.98 -11.13
C ALA A 365 18.89 -16.50 -10.26
N SER A 366 18.39 -15.61 -9.40
CA SER A 366 17.15 -15.84 -8.64
C SER A 366 16.19 -14.65 -8.78
N VAL A 367 14.90 -14.93 -8.74
CA VAL A 367 13.84 -13.94 -8.54
C VAL A 367 13.21 -14.21 -7.19
N VAL A 368 13.19 -13.20 -6.32
CA VAL A 368 12.68 -13.31 -4.95
C VAL A 368 11.47 -12.40 -4.81
N PHE A 369 10.29 -13.01 -4.73
CA PHE A 369 9.05 -12.29 -4.47
C PHE A 369 8.84 -12.18 -2.95
N VAL A 370 8.77 -10.95 -2.47
CA VAL A 370 8.69 -10.63 -1.03
C VAL A 370 7.28 -10.17 -0.61
N GLY A 371 6.25 -10.67 -1.25
CA GLY A 371 4.87 -10.33 -0.95
C GLY A 371 3.88 -11.05 -1.85
N PHE A 372 2.59 -10.71 -1.66
CA PHE A 372 1.51 -11.28 -2.45
C PHE A 372 1.60 -10.85 -3.91
N ALA A 373 1.31 -11.77 -4.81
CA ALA A 373 1.16 -11.51 -6.24
C ALA A 373 -0.29 -11.81 -6.66
N ALA A 374 -1.00 -10.78 -7.12
CA ALA A 374 -2.39 -10.89 -7.53
C ALA A 374 -2.56 -11.75 -8.79
N GLN A 375 -3.70 -12.42 -8.91
CA GLN A 375 -4.06 -13.20 -10.08
C GLN A 375 -4.00 -12.34 -11.35
N GLY A 376 -3.61 -12.95 -12.48
CA GLY A 376 -3.46 -12.27 -13.76
C GLY A 376 -2.17 -11.47 -13.94
N THR A 377 -1.38 -11.23 -12.89
CA THR A 377 -0.11 -10.49 -12.97
C THR A 377 1.05 -11.34 -13.49
N LEU A 378 2.08 -10.69 -14.04
CA LEU A 378 3.29 -11.36 -14.47
C LEU A 378 4.01 -12.05 -13.29
N ALA A 379 4.06 -11.40 -12.13
CA ALA A 379 4.59 -11.97 -10.91
C ALA A 379 3.91 -13.30 -10.55
N ARG A 380 2.57 -13.33 -10.57
CA ARG A 380 1.79 -14.55 -10.27
C ARG A 380 2.10 -15.69 -11.25
N ARG A 381 2.18 -15.39 -12.55
CA ARG A 381 2.53 -16.37 -13.57
C ARG A 381 3.90 -17.00 -13.35
N ILE A 382 4.90 -16.21 -12.95
CA ILE A 382 6.26 -16.69 -12.64
C ILE A 382 6.23 -17.57 -11.38
N ILE A 383 5.53 -17.13 -10.33
CA ILE A 383 5.37 -17.88 -9.07
C ILE A 383 4.69 -19.23 -9.31
N ASP A 384 3.68 -19.29 -10.19
CA ASP A 384 2.94 -20.51 -10.54
C ASP A 384 3.75 -21.47 -11.43
N GLY A 385 5.01 -21.14 -11.72
CA GLY A 385 5.94 -22.03 -12.42
C GLY A 385 5.85 -22.00 -13.94
N ALA A 386 5.42 -20.88 -14.52
CA ALA A 386 5.46 -20.68 -15.97
C ALA A 386 6.87 -20.95 -16.51
N LYS A 387 6.99 -21.78 -17.54
CA LYS A 387 8.29 -22.11 -18.16
C LYS A 387 8.83 -20.98 -19.04
N ALA A 388 7.93 -20.13 -19.52
CA ALA A 388 8.27 -18.94 -20.29
C ALA A 388 7.20 -17.86 -20.07
N VAL A 389 7.60 -16.61 -20.13
CA VAL A 389 6.71 -15.44 -19.99
C VAL A 389 6.97 -14.44 -21.09
N ARG A 390 5.95 -13.66 -21.45
CA ARG A 390 6.09 -12.58 -22.43
C ARG A 390 6.51 -11.30 -21.69
N LEU A 391 7.69 -10.79 -22.05
CA LEU A 391 8.21 -9.51 -21.58
C LEU A 391 8.44 -8.60 -22.79
N PHE A 392 7.75 -7.47 -22.80
CA PHE A 392 7.66 -6.63 -24.00
C PHE A 392 7.13 -7.47 -25.20
N ASP A 393 7.84 -7.53 -26.29
CA ASP A 393 7.45 -8.32 -27.46
C ASP A 393 8.21 -9.67 -27.58
N GLU A 394 8.96 -10.06 -26.53
CA GLU A 394 9.78 -11.27 -26.52
C GLU A 394 9.22 -12.33 -25.57
N GLN A 395 9.40 -13.58 -25.94
CA GLN A 395 9.20 -14.72 -25.07
C GLN A 395 10.50 -15.05 -24.36
N VAL A 396 10.51 -14.97 -23.03
CA VAL A 396 11.69 -15.20 -22.18
C VAL A 396 11.45 -16.47 -21.38
N GLU A 397 12.39 -17.42 -21.45
CA GLU A 397 12.35 -18.63 -20.61
C GLU A 397 12.56 -18.29 -19.14
N VAL A 398 11.92 -19.04 -18.25
CA VAL A 398 12.09 -18.92 -16.81
C VAL A 398 12.97 -20.09 -16.33
N ARG A 399 14.28 -19.83 -16.26
CA ARG A 399 15.30 -20.77 -15.74
C ARG A 399 15.86 -20.31 -14.40
N ALA A 400 15.75 -19.03 -14.09
CA ALA A 400 16.11 -18.49 -12.77
C ALA A 400 15.36 -19.19 -11.67
N ARG A 401 15.97 -19.34 -10.48
CA ARG A 401 15.29 -19.87 -9.30
C ARG A 401 14.28 -18.87 -8.80
N VAL A 402 13.07 -19.34 -8.50
CA VAL A 402 11.97 -18.51 -8.00
C VAL A 402 11.77 -18.81 -6.53
N HIS A 403 11.83 -17.76 -5.71
CA HIS A 403 11.56 -17.81 -4.27
C HIS A 403 10.34 -16.95 -3.96
N THR A 404 9.48 -17.40 -3.04
CA THR A 404 8.32 -16.67 -2.58
C THR A 404 8.34 -16.60 -1.06
N ILE A 405 8.59 -15.41 -0.53
CA ILE A 405 8.75 -15.15 0.90
C ILE A 405 7.57 -14.30 1.39
N ASN A 406 6.62 -14.92 2.08
CA ASN A 406 5.34 -14.31 2.40
C ASN A 406 5.33 -13.48 3.70
N GLY A 407 6.42 -13.46 4.49
CA GLY A 407 6.46 -12.76 5.76
C GLY A 407 6.76 -11.27 5.70
N PHE A 408 6.96 -10.70 4.50
CA PHE A 408 7.13 -9.25 4.32
C PHE A 408 5.82 -8.53 4.01
N SER A 409 4.64 -9.09 4.26
CA SER A 409 3.39 -8.38 4.10
C SER A 409 3.30 -7.19 5.05
N ALA A 410 2.85 -6.03 4.56
CA ALA A 410 2.61 -4.87 5.40
C ALA A 410 1.29 -4.96 6.17
N HIS A 411 0.34 -5.81 5.72
CA HIS A 411 -0.94 -6.01 6.40
C HIS A 411 -0.85 -7.07 7.49
N ALA A 412 -1.65 -6.91 8.52
CA ALA A 412 -1.85 -7.90 9.56
C ALA A 412 -2.46 -9.20 9.01
N GLY A 413 -2.07 -10.35 9.56
CA GLY A 413 -2.68 -11.63 9.31
C GLY A 413 -3.98 -11.82 10.10
N ARG A 414 -4.72 -12.91 9.82
CA ARG A 414 -6.03 -13.19 10.42
C ARG A 414 -6.02 -13.14 11.96
N GLY A 415 -5.04 -13.75 12.59
CA GLY A 415 -4.91 -13.76 14.06
C GLY A 415 -4.63 -12.37 14.63
N GLU A 416 -3.77 -11.60 13.96
CA GLU A 416 -3.40 -10.23 14.34
C GLU A 416 -4.59 -9.26 14.16
N LEU A 417 -5.36 -9.39 13.07
CA LEU A 417 -6.61 -8.65 12.84
C LEU A 417 -7.62 -8.91 13.97
N LEU A 418 -7.78 -10.18 14.38
CA LEU A 418 -8.67 -10.52 15.49
C LEU A 418 -8.18 -9.94 16.82
N GLN A 419 -6.87 -10.02 17.10
CA GLN A 419 -6.28 -9.45 18.32
C GLN A 419 -6.45 -7.93 18.37
N TRP A 420 -6.23 -7.24 17.25
CA TRP A 420 -6.44 -5.80 17.15
C TRP A 420 -7.91 -5.43 17.41
N LEU A 421 -8.87 -6.17 16.83
CA LEU A 421 -10.30 -5.95 17.08
C LEU A 421 -10.68 -6.21 18.55
N GLN A 422 -10.17 -7.26 19.16
CA GLN A 422 -10.38 -7.56 20.58
C GLN A 422 -9.83 -6.47 21.50
N ALA A 423 -8.69 -5.86 21.13
CA ALA A 423 -8.13 -4.72 21.85
C ALA A 423 -8.99 -3.45 21.72
N CYS A 424 -9.77 -3.29 20.64
CA CYS A 424 -10.78 -2.24 20.53
C CYS A 424 -11.97 -2.42 21.48
N GLY A 425 -12.13 -3.58 22.11
CA GLY A 425 -13.24 -3.92 22.99
C GLY A 425 -14.38 -4.65 22.29
N ARG A 426 -15.63 -4.35 22.66
CA ARG A 426 -16.84 -5.00 22.09
C ARG A 426 -17.71 -3.96 21.38
N PRO A 427 -17.45 -3.67 20.11
CA PRO A 427 -18.29 -2.76 19.33
C PRO A 427 -19.69 -3.35 19.13
N ARG A 428 -20.68 -2.50 18.91
CA ARG A 428 -22.05 -2.91 18.57
C ARG A 428 -22.08 -3.70 17.25
N ARG A 429 -21.22 -3.31 16.29
CA ARG A 429 -21.08 -4.00 15.00
C ARG A 429 -19.74 -3.69 14.35
N VAL A 430 -19.20 -4.67 13.64
CA VAL A 430 -18.01 -4.56 12.79
C VAL A 430 -18.47 -4.62 11.34
N PHE A 431 -18.01 -3.66 10.52
CA PHE A 431 -18.18 -3.65 9.07
C PHE A 431 -16.90 -4.14 8.42
N LEU A 432 -16.99 -5.20 7.61
CA LEU A 432 -15.84 -5.81 6.94
C LEU A 432 -15.70 -5.23 5.56
N VAL A 433 -14.54 -4.64 5.27
CA VAL A 433 -14.19 -4.01 4.00
C VAL A 433 -12.76 -4.41 3.59
N HIS A 434 -12.30 -3.94 2.44
CA HIS A 434 -10.91 -4.06 1.98
C HIS A 434 -10.40 -5.52 2.05
N GLY A 435 -11.05 -6.40 1.30
CA GLY A 435 -10.71 -7.82 1.22
C GLY A 435 -11.45 -8.46 0.06
N ASP A 436 -10.95 -9.60 -0.38
CA ASP A 436 -11.65 -10.44 -1.35
C ASP A 436 -12.87 -11.08 -0.68
N LEU A 437 -14.05 -10.94 -1.33
CA LEU A 437 -15.31 -11.38 -0.75
C LEU A 437 -15.33 -12.87 -0.47
N ASP A 438 -14.92 -13.69 -1.47
CA ASP A 438 -15.11 -15.14 -1.47
C ASP A 438 -14.09 -15.88 -0.60
N SER A 439 -13.01 -15.20 -0.20
CA SER A 439 -11.94 -15.79 0.62
C SER A 439 -11.74 -15.03 1.93
N ALA A 440 -11.15 -13.84 1.86
CA ALA A 440 -10.68 -13.10 3.03
C ALA A 440 -11.82 -12.56 3.91
N MET A 441 -12.83 -11.90 3.30
CA MET A 441 -13.97 -11.37 4.05
C MET A 441 -14.81 -12.47 4.66
N GLN A 442 -15.16 -13.50 3.88
CA GLN A 442 -15.97 -14.62 4.40
C GLN A 442 -15.21 -15.41 5.46
N GLY A 443 -13.92 -15.69 5.24
CA GLY A 443 -13.09 -16.37 6.22
C GLY A 443 -12.98 -15.62 7.55
N PHE A 444 -12.91 -14.27 7.50
CA PHE A 444 -12.90 -13.45 8.70
C PHE A 444 -14.30 -13.33 9.34
N ALA A 445 -15.36 -13.23 8.55
CA ALA A 445 -16.74 -13.24 9.03
C ALA A 445 -17.07 -14.50 9.84
N GLU A 446 -16.71 -15.69 9.30
CA GLU A 446 -16.85 -16.96 10.02
C GLU A 446 -16.06 -17.00 11.34
N LEU A 447 -14.87 -16.37 11.37
CA LEU A 447 -14.11 -16.23 12.60
C LEU A 447 -14.84 -15.36 13.62
N LEU A 448 -15.41 -14.22 13.20
CA LEU A 448 -16.19 -13.33 14.06
C LEU A 448 -17.46 -13.99 14.59
N GLU A 449 -18.16 -14.80 13.77
CA GLU A 449 -19.32 -15.59 14.20
C GLU A 449 -18.95 -16.53 15.35
N ARG A 450 -17.85 -17.26 15.21
CA ARG A 450 -17.35 -18.17 16.28
C ARG A 450 -17.01 -17.44 17.58
N HIS A 451 -16.66 -16.15 17.50
CA HIS A 451 -16.37 -15.31 18.67
C HIS A 451 -17.59 -14.50 19.14
N GLY A 452 -18.76 -14.67 18.51
CA GLY A 452 -19.98 -13.95 18.87
C GLY A 452 -19.92 -12.44 18.64
N VAL A 453 -19.12 -11.99 17.66
CA VAL A 453 -18.96 -10.58 17.29
C VAL A 453 -19.97 -10.20 16.20
N PRO A 454 -20.90 -9.27 16.45
CA PRO A 454 -21.84 -8.81 15.43
C PRO A 454 -21.06 -8.13 14.28
N HIS A 455 -21.28 -8.59 13.05
CA HIS A 455 -20.61 -8.05 11.88
C HIS A 455 -21.53 -7.94 10.67
N GLN A 456 -21.07 -7.25 9.64
CA GLN A 456 -21.75 -7.07 8.36
C GLN A 456 -20.74 -6.78 7.26
N ILE A 457 -20.93 -7.33 6.06
CA ILE A 457 -20.21 -6.94 4.83
C ILE A 457 -21.11 -5.92 4.12
N PRO A 458 -20.66 -4.64 3.99
CA PRO A 458 -21.49 -3.60 3.36
C PRO A 458 -21.63 -3.83 1.85
N GLY A 459 -22.78 -3.44 1.28
CA GLY A 459 -22.94 -3.27 -0.17
C GLY A 459 -22.31 -1.95 -0.63
N ALA A 460 -21.86 -1.91 -1.90
CA ALA A 460 -21.29 -0.70 -2.48
C ALA A 460 -22.35 0.40 -2.60
N GLY A 461 -22.07 1.59 -2.05
CA GLY A 461 -22.96 2.75 -2.07
C GLY A 461 -24.21 2.64 -1.19
N GLU A 462 -24.45 1.51 -0.53
CA GLU A 462 -25.63 1.32 0.32
C GLU A 462 -25.49 2.09 1.66
N PRO A 463 -26.44 2.97 2.00
CA PRO A 463 -26.38 3.71 3.26
C PRO A 463 -26.78 2.83 4.45
N ILE A 464 -25.92 2.79 5.45
CA ILE A 464 -26.11 2.07 6.71
C ILE A 464 -26.45 3.10 7.80
N LEU A 465 -27.61 2.96 8.44
CA LEU A 465 -28.00 3.81 9.54
C LEU A 465 -27.31 3.35 10.83
N LEU A 466 -26.54 4.23 11.47
CA LEU A 466 -25.86 4.00 12.74
C LEU A 466 -26.81 4.41 13.90
N ARG A 467 -27.40 3.41 14.55
CA ARG A 467 -28.41 3.56 15.61
C ARG A 467 -27.82 3.47 17.01
#